data_eec1c18e4c05184f88a6024bd11ca24a
#
_entry.id   eec1c18e4c05184f88a6024bd11ca24a
#
_cell.length_a   1.000
_cell.length_b   1.000
_cell.length_c   1.000
_cell.angle_alpha   90.00
_cell.angle_beta   90.00
_cell.angle_gamma   90.00
#
_symmetry.space_group_name_H-M   'P 1'
#
loop_
_entity.id
_entity.type
_entity.pdbx_description
1 polymer ?
#
loop_
_entity_poly.entity_id
_entity_poly.type
_entity_poly.pdbx_seq_one_letter_code
_entity_poly.pdbx_strand_id
1 'polypeptide(L)'
;MTSWSRDDIPSQVGKVAVVTGTGGLGYETALALAAAGAEVILAGRNADKGNESVRSIRQQVPKAKIDFEVIDLASLASIEAFANTLLNRNCRIDLLVNNAGVMTPPTRKTTADGFELQFGTNHLGHFALAGRLLPLLRGHLDGWLR
;
A
#
# COMPACT_ATOMS: atom_id res chain seq x y z
N MET A 1 -29.86 8.85 10.10
CA MET A 1 -28.40 8.53 10.12
C MET A 1 -27.86 8.90 8.76
N THR A 2 -26.96 9.87 8.67
CA THR A 2 -26.25 10.19 7.43
C THR A 2 -25.33 9.01 7.11
N SER A 3 -25.52 8.38 5.96
CA SER A 3 -24.66 7.30 5.45
C SER A 3 -23.31 7.92 5.07
N TRP A 4 -22.20 7.45 5.65
CA TRP A 4 -20.85 7.84 5.28
C TRP A 4 -20.55 7.40 3.86
N SER A 5 -19.94 8.26 3.05
CA SER A 5 -19.59 8.03 1.66
C SER A 5 -18.15 8.45 1.36
N ARG A 6 -17.66 8.15 0.17
CA ARG A 6 -16.33 8.59 -0.28
C ARG A 6 -16.17 10.12 -0.27
N ASP A 7 -17.24 10.85 -0.47
CA ASP A 7 -17.23 12.33 -0.50
C ASP A 7 -17.05 12.94 0.91
N ASP A 8 -17.23 12.13 1.96
CA ASP A 8 -17.01 12.52 3.35
C ASP A 8 -15.54 12.38 3.79
N ILE A 9 -14.65 11.87 2.92
CA ILE A 9 -13.22 11.77 3.21
C ILE A 9 -12.65 13.19 3.31
N PRO A 10 -12.07 13.58 4.46
CA PRO A 10 -11.46 14.90 4.59
C PRO A 10 -10.25 15.04 3.66
N SER A 11 -9.88 16.28 3.32
CA SER A 11 -8.72 16.54 2.45
C SER A 11 -7.48 15.81 2.93
N GLN A 12 -6.83 15.10 1.98
CA GLN A 12 -5.58 14.38 2.18
C GLN A 12 -4.40 15.08 1.49
N VAL A 13 -4.56 16.32 1.10
CA VAL A 13 -3.49 17.13 0.48
C VAL A 13 -2.27 17.18 1.39
N GLY A 14 -1.09 16.92 0.83
CA GLY A 14 0.18 16.88 1.56
C GLY A 14 0.47 15.59 2.32
N LYS A 15 -0.43 14.60 2.25
CA LYS A 15 -0.21 13.27 2.85
C LYS A 15 0.23 12.26 1.79
N VAL A 16 1.07 11.33 2.21
CA VAL A 16 1.55 10.21 1.40
C VAL A 16 0.94 8.91 1.94
N ALA A 17 0.32 8.14 1.06
CA ALA A 17 -0.30 6.86 1.38
C ALA A 17 0.37 5.73 0.60
N VAL A 18 0.72 4.65 1.28
CA VAL A 18 1.13 3.38 0.68
C VAL A 18 -0.05 2.42 0.79
N VAL A 19 -0.50 1.86 -0.34
CA VAL A 19 -1.62 0.91 -0.39
C VAL A 19 -1.15 -0.38 -1.04
N THR A 20 -1.20 -1.50 -0.32
CA THR A 20 -0.88 -2.82 -0.89
C THR A 20 -2.10 -3.46 -1.53
N GLY A 21 -1.90 -4.01 -2.76
CA GLY A 21 -2.96 -4.64 -3.57
C GLY A 21 -3.54 -3.71 -4.63
N THR A 22 -3.46 -4.15 -5.90
CA THR A 22 -3.78 -3.35 -7.10
C THR A 22 -5.21 -3.51 -7.59
N GLY A 23 -6.03 -4.35 -6.96
CA GLY A 23 -7.41 -4.60 -7.35
C GLY A 23 -8.38 -4.57 -6.18
N GLY A 24 -9.67 -4.66 -6.47
CA GLY A 24 -10.74 -4.69 -5.48
C GLY A 24 -10.66 -3.51 -4.51
N LEU A 25 -10.72 -3.79 -3.20
CA LEU A 25 -10.69 -2.76 -2.17
C LEU A 25 -9.42 -1.91 -2.18
N GLY A 26 -8.26 -2.49 -2.53
CA GLY A 26 -7.01 -1.74 -2.66
C GLY A 26 -7.08 -0.67 -3.74
N TYR A 27 -7.63 -1.02 -4.90
CA TYR A 27 -7.86 -0.07 -5.99
C TYR A 27 -8.83 1.06 -5.57
N GLU A 28 -9.97 0.72 -4.97
CA GLU A 28 -10.96 1.70 -4.51
C GLU A 28 -10.39 2.63 -3.42
N THR A 29 -9.59 2.07 -2.50
CA THR A 29 -8.90 2.85 -1.46
C THR A 29 -7.90 3.83 -2.09
N ALA A 30 -7.09 3.37 -3.04
CA ALA A 30 -6.12 4.21 -3.74
C ALA A 30 -6.82 5.34 -4.53
N LEU A 31 -7.90 5.01 -5.25
CA LEU A 31 -8.72 5.99 -5.96
C LEU A 31 -9.32 7.03 -5.02
N ALA A 32 -9.88 6.61 -3.89
CA ALA A 32 -10.51 7.51 -2.93
C ALA A 32 -9.49 8.46 -2.29
N LEU A 33 -8.32 7.94 -1.88
CA LEU A 33 -7.24 8.74 -1.31
C LEU A 33 -6.65 9.73 -2.34
N ALA A 34 -6.45 9.29 -3.58
CA ALA A 34 -5.96 10.15 -4.66
C ALA A 34 -6.97 11.26 -5.00
N ALA A 35 -8.28 10.95 -5.02
CA ALA A 35 -9.33 11.92 -5.23
C ALA A 35 -9.40 12.94 -4.08
N ALA A 36 -9.12 12.54 -2.85
CA ALA A 36 -9.02 13.42 -1.70
C ALA A 36 -7.70 14.23 -1.64
N GLY A 37 -6.78 14.03 -2.60
CA GLY A 37 -5.56 14.82 -2.77
C GLY A 37 -4.30 14.24 -2.16
N ALA A 38 -4.32 12.97 -1.70
CA ALA A 38 -3.11 12.29 -1.26
C ALA A 38 -2.17 11.99 -2.43
N GLU A 39 -0.88 11.91 -2.14
CA GLU A 39 0.08 11.20 -2.97
C GLU A 39 0.02 9.71 -2.64
N VAL A 40 -0.26 8.86 -3.62
CA VAL A 40 -0.49 7.43 -3.41
C VAL A 40 0.60 6.60 -4.07
N ILE A 41 1.19 5.70 -3.30
CA ILE A 41 2.08 4.65 -3.79
C ILE A 41 1.28 3.35 -3.76
N LEU A 42 0.81 2.93 -4.93
CA LEU A 42 0.10 1.66 -5.08
C LEU A 42 1.13 0.55 -5.23
N ALA A 43 1.05 -0.47 -4.37
CA ALA A 43 2.07 -1.51 -4.30
C ALA A 43 1.48 -2.90 -4.58
N GLY A 44 2.17 -3.70 -5.38
CA GLY A 44 1.73 -5.05 -5.70
C GLY A 44 2.74 -5.84 -6.52
N ARG A 45 2.51 -7.15 -6.68
CA ARG A 45 3.48 -8.03 -7.33
C ARG A 45 3.45 -8.04 -8.87
N ASN A 46 2.35 -7.60 -9.47
CA ASN A 46 2.17 -7.62 -10.91
C ASN A 46 2.24 -6.19 -11.47
N ALA A 47 3.33 -5.89 -12.18
CA ALA A 47 3.60 -4.56 -12.71
C ALA A 47 2.57 -4.12 -13.76
N ASP A 48 2.11 -5.02 -14.64
CA ASP A 48 1.15 -4.68 -15.69
C ASP A 48 -0.19 -4.26 -15.08
N LYS A 49 -0.71 -5.08 -14.13
CA LYS A 49 -1.94 -4.74 -13.41
C LYS A 49 -1.81 -3.47 -12.57
N GLY A 50 -0.65 -3.28 -11.94
CA GLY A 50 -0.39 -2.07 -11.16
C GLY A 50 -0.40 -0.81 -12.02
N ASN A 51 0.30 -0.84 -13.14
CA ASN A 51 0.33 0.28 -14.10
C ASN A 51 -1.03 0.52 -14.76
N GLU A 52 -1.81 -0.53 -15.04
CA GLU A 52 -3.18 -0.40 -15.54
C GLU A 52 -4.07 0.31 -14.51
N SER A 53 -3.98 -0.08 -13.24
CA SER A 53 -4.72 0.55 -12.14
C SER A 53 -4.36 2.03 -11.98
N VAL A 54 -3.08 2.38 -12.06
CA VAL A 54 -2.62 3.79 -12.03
C VAL A 54 -3.20 4.57 -13.22
N ARG A 55 -3.16 4.01 -14.43
CA ARG A 55 -3.75 4.67 -15.61
C ARG A 55 -5.24 4.90 -15.44
N SER A 56 -5.99 3.89 -14.96
CA SER A 56 -7.42 3.98 -14.70
C SER A 56 -7.76 5.05 -13.66
N ILE A 57 -6.97 5.12 -12.57
CA ILE A 57 -7.17 6.15 -11.54
C ILE A 57 -6.89 7.55 -12.10
N ARG A 58 -5.82 7.73 -12.90
CA ARG A 58 -5.50 9.01 -13.52
C ARG A 58 -6.56 9.46 -14.54
N GLN A 59 -7.23 8.52 -15.21
CA GLN A 59 -8.38 8.85 -16.09
C GLN A 59 -9.56 9.40 -15.29
N GLN A 60 -9.84 8.86 -14.12
CA GLN A 60 -10.94 9.32 -13.26
C GLN A 60 -10.58 10.58 -12.46
N VAL A 61 -9.32 10.70 -12.07
CA VAL A 61 -8.78 11.82 -11.30
C VAL A 61 -7.55 12.37 -12.02
N PRO A 62 -7.70 13.26 -13.01
CA PRO A 62 -6.59 13.72 -13.87
C PRO A 62 -5.42 14.37 -13.11
N LYS A 63 -5.67 14.89 -11.91
CA LYS A 63 -4.65 15.53 -11.05
C LYS A 63 -4.08 14.56 -10.00
N ALA A 64 -4.44 13.27 -10.04
CA ALA A 64 -3.97 12.27 -9.08
C ALA A 64 -2.45 12.17 -9.08
N LYS A 65 -1.88 12.30 -7.91
CA LYS A 65 -0.47 11.98 -7.65
C LYS A 65 -0.43 10.52 -7.22
N ILE A 66 -0.27 9.63 -8.16
CA ILE A 66 -0.24 8.19 -7.91
C ILE A 66 0.81 7.51 -8.77
N ASP A 67 1.62 6.65 -8.15
CA ASP A 67 2.60 5.80 -8.80
C ASP A 67 2.45 4.36 -8.35
N PHE A 68 3.05 3.45 -9.12
CA PHE A 68 3.07 2.03 -8.79
C PHE A 68 4.49 1.57 -8.47
N GLU A 69 4.62 0.76 -7.41
CA GLU A 69 5.88 0.11 -7.03
C GLU A 69 5.67 -1.41 -6.83
N VAL A 70 6.64 -2.17 -7.30
CA VAL A 70 6.59 -3.63 -7.20
C VAL A 70 6.91 -4.08 -5.78
N ILE A 71 6.05 -4.93 -5.22
CA ILE A 71 6.28 -5.67 -3.98
C ILE A 71 5.63 -7.06 -4.06
N ASP A 72 6.35 -8.10 -3.70
CA ASP A 72 5.79 -9.42 -3.42
C ASP A 72 5.83 -9.67 -1.91
N LEU A 73 4.67 -9.64 -1.27
CA LEU A 73 4.53 -9.90 0.17
C LEU A 73 4.81 -11.37 0.56
N ALA A 74 4.92 -12.27 -0.43
CA ALA A 74 5.36 -13.64 -0.22
C ALA A 74 6.90 -13.81 -0.29
N SER A 75 7.65 -12.70 -0.29
CA SER A 75 9.12 -12.70 -0.32
C SER A 75 9.69 -11.59 0.57
N LEU A 76 10.38 -11.95 1.63
CA LEU A 76 11.04 -11.00 2.52
C LEU A 76 12.08 -10.14 1.79
N ALA A 77 12.78 -10.72 0.80
CA ALA A 77 13.74 -9.98 -0.03
C ALA A 77 13.05 -8.92 -0.90
N SER A 78 11.86 -9.22 -1.45
CA SER A 78 11.08 -8.24 -2.21
C SER A 78 10.56 -7.11 -1.32
N ILE A 79 10.12 -7.44 -0.11
CA ILE A 79 9.68 -6.45 0.88
C ILE A 79 10.83 -5.52 1.27
N GLU A 80 12.04 -6.08 1.47
CA GLU A 80 13.24 -5.30 1.76
C GLU A 80 13.59 -4.36 0.62
N ALA A 81 13.61 -4.83 -0.63
CA ALA A 81 13.90 -4.02 -1.80
C ALA A 81 12.91 -2.86 -1.95
N PHE A 82 11.61 -3.12 -1.78
CA PHE A 82 10.56 -2.10 -1.78
C PHE A 82 10.77 -1.06 -0.68
N ALA A 83 11.01 -1.50 0.56
CA ALA A 83 11.23 -0.59 1.69
C ALA A 83 12.49 0.28 1.47
N ASN A 84 13.58 -0.30 0.97
CA ASN A 84 14.80 0.44 0.65
C ASN A 84 14.57 1.50 -0.43
N THR A 85 13.72 1.21 -1.44
CA THR A 85 13.35 2.20 -2.46
C THR A 85 12.68 3.42 -1.82
N LEU A 86 11.74 3.23 -0.91
CA LEU A 86 11.05 4.33 -0.22
C LEU A 86 11.96 5.05 0.78
N LEU A 87 12.82 4.34 1.50
CA LEU A 87 13.80 4.92 2.42
C LEU A 87 14.80 5.81 1.68
N ASN A 88 15.28 5.37 0.51
CA ASN A 88 16.21 6.16 -0.32
C ASN A 88 15.56 7.43 -0.89
N ARG A 89 14.25 7.42 -1.15
CA ARG A 89 13.49 8.61 -1.52
C ARG A 89 13.27 9.56 -0.35
N ASN A 90 13.58 9.15 0.87
CA ASN A 90 13.29 9.86 2.12
C ASN A 90 11.82 10.34 2.19
N CYS A 91 10.93 9.47 1.72
CA CYS A 91 9.50 9.74 1.58
C CYS A 91 8.80 9.53 2.91
N ARG A 92 8.31 10.59 3.55
CA ARG A 92 7.45 10.45 4.72
C ARG A 92 6.16 9.73 4.33
N ILE A 93 5.74 8.75 5.14
CA ILE A 93 4.49 8.01 4.96
C ILE A 93 3.51 8.40 6.07
N ASP A 94 2.34 8.88 5.68
CA ASP A 94 1.26 9.25 6.59
C ASP A 94 0.26 8.10 6.80
N LEU A 95 0.05 7.27 5.77
CA LEU A 95 -0.90 6.17 5.77
C LEU A 95 -0.25 4.91 5.18
N LEU A 96 -0.29 3.81 5.90
CA LEU A 96 0.07 2.48 5.40
C LEU A 96 -1.16 1.58 5.45
N VAL A 97 -1.69 1.23 4.27
CA VAL A 97 -2.89 0.39 4.12
C VAL A 97 -2.46 -1.02 3.74
N ASN A 98 -2.43 -1.91 4.70
CA ASN A 98 -2.11 -3.33 4.56
C ASN A 98 -3.34 -4.10 4.06
N ASN A 99 -3.63 -3.99 2.75
CA ASN A 99 -4.85 -4.53 2.15
C ASN A 99 -4.64 -5.81 1.32
N ALA A 100 -3.48 -5.96 0.69
CA ALA A 100 -3.21 -7.13 -0.14
C ALA A 100 -3.33 -8.44 0.64
N GLY A 101 -3.78 -9.49 -0.03
CA GLY A 101 -3.87 -10.81 0.58
C GLY A 101 -4.10 -11.89 -0.45
N VAL A 102 -3.83 -13.12 -0.05
CA VAL A 102 -4.18 -14.34 -0.77
C VAL A 102 -5.17 -15.13 0.07
N MET A 103 -6.16 -15.75 -0.57
CA MET A 103 -7.22 -16.47 0.12
C MET A 103 -7.46 -17.84 -0.52
N THR A 104 -7.61 -18.84 0.31
CA THR A 104 -8.04 -20.21 -0.05
C THR A 104 -7.33 -20.78 -1.30
N PRO A 105 -5.99 -20.86 -1.34
CA PRO A 105 -5.34 -21.57 -2.43
C PRO A 105 -5.80 -23.03 -2.44
N PRO A 106 -6.05 -23.64 -3.61
CA PRO A 106 -6.63 -24.98 -3.70
C PRO A 106 -5.73 -26.08 -3.11
N THR A 107 -4.44 -25.80 -2.97
CA THR A 107 -3.45 -26.66 -2.34
C THR A 107 -2.56 -25.86 -1.41
N ARG A 108 -1.97 -26.55 -0.42
CA ARG A 108 -0.98 -25.92 0.45
C ARG A 108 0.22 -25.44 -0.38
N LYS A 109 0.54 -24.15 -0.23
CA LYS A 109 1.72 -23.52 -0.84
C LYS A 109 2.53 -22.79 0.25
N THR A 110 3.77 -22.51 -0.06
CA THR A 110 4.67 -21.74 0.80
C THR A 110 5.11 -20.46 0.11
N THR A 111 5.50 -19.48 0.92
CA THR A 111 6.21 -18.28 0.45
C THR A 111 7.63 -18.62 0.02
N ALA A 112 8.35 -17.68 -0.58
CA ALA A 112 9.76 -17.84 -0.93
C ALA A 112 10.63 -18.17 0.30
N ASP A 113 10.20 -17.75 1.49
CA ASP A 113 10.91 -17.93 2.76
C ASP A 113 10.42 -19.17 3.54
N GLY A 114 9.56 -20.02 2.94
CA GLY A 114 9.11 -21.29 3.51
C GLY A 114 7.91 -21.22 4.46
N PHE A 115 7.30 -20.07 4.66
CA PHE A 115 6.07 -19.93 5.47
C PHE A 115 4.85 -20.41 4.69
N GLU A 116 3.80 -20.85 5.39
CA GLU A 116 2.51 -21.10 4.75
C GLU A 116 2.04 -19.85 4.01
N LEU A 117 1.51 -20.03 2.79
CA LEU A 117 1.31 -18.92 1.84
C LEU A 117 0.38 -17.82 2.37
N GLN A 118 -0.77 -18.16 2.98
CA GLN A 118 -1.71 -17.16 3.48
C GLN A 118 -1.15 -16.44 4.71
N PHE A 119 -0.65 -17.20 5.68
CA PHE A 119 -0.04 -16.63 6.87
C PHE A 119 1.20 -15.79 6.53
N GLY A 120 2.07 -16.32 5.67
CA GLY A 120 3.28 -15.63 5.22
C GLY A 120 2.98 -14.33 4.49
N THR A 121 2.05 -14.36 3.53
CA THR A 121 1.71 -13.17 2.72
C THR A 121 0.87 -12.17 3.51
N ASN A 122 -0.23 -12.63 4.13
CA ASN A 122 -1.24 -11.73 4.69
C ASN A 122 -0.81 -11.15 6.04
N HIS A 123 -0.02 -11.90 6.82
CA HIS A 123 0.40 -11.50 8.15
C HIS A 123 1.90 -11.16 8.21
N LEU A 124 2.78 -12.13 8.02
CA LEU A 124 4.22 -11.93 8.18
C LEU A 124 4.80 -10.92 7.19
N GLY A 125 4.32 -10.94 5.94
CA GLY A 125 4.74 -9.99 4.91
C GLY A 125 4.38 -8.56 5.26
N HIS A 126 3.16 -8.31 5.71
CA HIS A 126 2.74 -6.98 6.16
C HIS A 126 3.41 -6.56 7.46
N PHE A 127 3.66 -7.48 8.38
CA PHE A 127 4.43 -7.22 9.60
C PHE A 127 5.85 -6.77 9.27
N ALA A 128 6.54 -7.49 8.37
CA ALA A 128 7.87 -7.13 7.90
C ALA A 128 7.88 -5.78 7.17
N LEU A 129 6.88 -5.52 6.31
CA LEU A 129 6.73 -4.25 5.60
C LEU A 129 6.56 -3.09 6.59
N ALA A 130 5.63 -3.21 7.53
CA ALA A 130 5.39 -2.18 8.54
C ALA A 130 6.63 -1.91 9.38
N GLY A 131 7.35 -2.95 9.82
CA GLY A 131 8.57 -2.82 10.59
C GLY A 131 9.68 -2.08 9.82
N ARG A 132 9.87 -2.40 8.52
CA ARG A 132 10.87 -1.75 7.67
C ARG A 132 10.53 -0.30 7.31
N LEU A 133 9.24 0.02 7.19
CA LEU A 133 8.77 1.39 6.89
C LEU A 133 8.59 2.26 8.15
N LEU A 134 8.76 1.69 9.35
CA LEU A 134 8.57 2.40 10.61
C LEU A 134 9.37 3.71 10.72
N PRO A 135 10.61 3.82 10.24
CA PRO A 135 11.34 5.09 10.24
C PRO A 135 10.63 6.21 9.46
N LEU A 136 9.96 5.87 8.35
CA LEU A 136 9.21 6.82 7.51
C LEU A 136 7.84 7.17 8.10
N LEU A 137 7.26 6.26 8.90
CA LEU A 137 5.99 6.46 9.62
C LEU A 137 6.18 7.26 10.91
N ARG A 138 7.33 7.15 11.58
CA ARG A 138 7.63 7.80 12.87
C ARG A 138 7.70 9.32 12.82
N GLY A 139 7.92 9.92 11.67
CA GLY A 139 7.89 11.37 11.51
C GLY A 139 6.61 12.04 12.05
N HIS A 140 5.57 11.24 12.34
CA HIS A 140 4.34 11.68 13.01
C HIS A 140 4.31 11.46 14.52
N LEU A 141 5.11 10.54 15.06
CA LEU A 141 5.05 10.17 16.48
C LEU A 141 5.76 11.16 17.39
N ASP A 142 6.70 11.94 16.86
CA ASP A 142 7.45 12.93 17.64
C ASP A 142 6.57 14.08 18.18
N GLY A 143 5.38 14.26 17.60
CA GLY A 143 4.37 15.22 18.10
C GLY A 143 3.45 14.69 19.20
N TRP A 144 3.39 13.35 19.40
CA TRP A 144 2.50 12.70 20.37
C TRP A 144 3.21 12.27 21.66
N LEU A 145 4.56 12.28 21.66
CA LEU A 145 5.38 11.88 22.81
C LEU A 145 5.96 13.09 23.60
N ARG A 146 5.39 14.28 23.40
CA ARG A 146 5.72 15.48 24.20
C ARG A 146 4.61 15.82 25.16
#